data_cd8922013ea36a14585f0828dda182f4
#
_entry.id   cd8922013ea36a14585f0828dda182f4
#
_cell.length_a   1.000
_cell.length_b   1.000
_cell.length_c   1.000
_cell.angle_alpha   90.00
_cell.angle_beta   90.00
_cell.angle_gamma   90.00
#
_symmetry.space_group_name_H-M   'P 1'
#
loop_
_entity.id
_entity.type
_entity.pdbx_description
1 polymer ?
#
loop_
_entity_poly.entity_id
_entity_poly.type
_entity_poly.pdbx_seq_one_letter_code
_entity_poly.pdbx_strand_id
1 'polypeptide(L)'
;MSLLSQKHLQDETTAYAWVEAHVWPNGPVCPHCQETERLSKMEGKATRIGLYKCYACRKQFNVKVGTIFESSHVKMHLWLQAFYLMCGSKKGISSNQLHRTLGVTLKTAWFMSHRIRHAMTAGSLAAPPLGGEGTSGIVEADETFIGNKKGVPKKRAYHHKHAVMSLIERGGDIRNFHIEKANTANVMEVIRANVSPDARVMTDEANYYNKVGGEFAEHGTVNHAAGQYVDGDAHVNSLENFYSVFKRGMKGVYQHCSERHLHRYVDEFGFRHNNRIGRGVDDSQRTENAIRGVVGKRLSYRTTDRKGAA
;
A
#
# COMPACT_ATOMS: atom_id res chain seq x y z
N MET A 1 -16.62 18.04 15.60
CA MET A 1 -17.14 18.08 14.21
C MET A 1 -16.82 16.75 13.55
N SER A 2 -17.72 16.24 12.71
CA SER A 2 -17.45 15.02 11.91
C SER A 2 -16.28 15.28 10.96
N LEU A 3 -15.38 14.31 10.81
CA LEU A 3 -14.29 14.39 9.84
C LEU A 3 -14.81 14.59 8.41
N LEU A 4 -15.95 13.98 8.06
CA LEU A 4 -16.60 14.14 6.75
C LEU A 4 -17.15 15.55 6.50
N SER A 5 -17.32 16.38 7.53
CA SER A 5 -17.75 17.80 7.39
C SER A 5 -16.59 18.77 7.17
N GLN A 6 -15.35 18.29 7.12
CA GLN A 6 -14.19 19.13 6.83
C GLN A 6 -14.29 19.75 5.45
N LYS A 7 -13.97 21.05 5.34
CA LYS A 7 -14.19 21.85 4.14
C LYS A 7 -13.48 21.28 2.90
N HIS A 8 -12.26 20.76 3.04
CA HIS A 8 -11.52 20.15 1.93
C HIS A 8 -12.14 18.86 1.39
N LEU A 9 -13.05 18.22 2.12
CA LEU A 9 -13.81 17.07 1.64
C LEU A 9 -15.10 17.46 0.91
N GLN A 10 -15.47 18.75 0.90
CA GLN A 10 -16.73 19.25 0.33
C GLN A 10 -16.50 20.26 -0.79
N ASP A 11 -15.45 21.05 -0.73
CA ASP A 11 -15.15 22.12 -1.66
C ASP A 11 -13.90 21.85 -2.50
N GLU A 12 -14.02 22.06 -3.80
CA GLU A 12 -12.94 21.74 -4.76
C GLU A 12 -11.71 22.62 -4.57
N THR A 13 -11.89 23.91 -4.33
CA THR A 13 -10.77 24.85 -4.14
C THR A 13 -9.98 24.54 -2.89
N THR A 14 -10.70 24.27 -1.79
CA THR A 14 -10.09 23.90 -0.52
C THR A 14 -9.40 22.52 -0.60
N ALA A 15 -9.97 21.60 -1.39
CA ALA A 15 -9.36 20.29 -1.65
C ALA A 15 -8.00 20.41 -2.39
N TYR A 16 -7.93 21.27 -3.42
CA TYR A 16 -6.64 21.54 -4.10
C TYR A 16 -5.62 22.14 -3.14
N ALA A 17 -6.00 23.18 -2.37
CA ALA A 17 -5.09 23.80 -1.41
C ALA A 17 -4.59 22.81 -0.35
N TRP A 18 -5.47 21.93 0.12
CA TRP A 18 -5.12 20.88 1.08
C TRP A 18 -4.12 19.87 0.49
N VAL A 19 -4.34 19.39 -0.75
CA VAL A 19 -3.41 18.47 -1.43
C VAL A 19 -2.08 19.17 -1.73
N GLU A 20 -2.09 20.41 -2.20
CA GLU A 20 -0.88 21.21 -2.45
C GLU A 20 -0.01 21.31 -1.20
N ALA A 21 -0.60 21.57 -0.02
CA ALA A 21 0.12 21.68 1.25
C ALA A 21 0.79 20.35 1.67
N HIS A 22 0.21 19.20 1.31
CA HIS A 22 0.77 17.89 1.66
C HIS A 22 1.78 17.35 0.63
N VAL A 23 1.58 17.70 -0.64
CA VAL A 23 2.47 17.30 -1.75
C VAL A 23 3.68 18.23 -1.85
N TRP A 24 3.50 19.49 -1.55
CA TRP A 24 4.53 20.54 -1.60
C TRP A 24 4.67 21.28 -0.26
N PRO A 25 5.14 20.61 0.81
CA PRO A 25 5.21 21.22 2.14
C PRO A 25 6.11 22.46 2.21
N ASN A 26 7.07 22.58 1.31
CA ASN A 26 8.00 23.72 1.21
C ASN A 26 7.66 24.65 0.04
N GLY A 27 6.44 24.60 -0.49
CA GLY A 27 6.02 25.36 -1.66
C GLY A 27 6.01 24.55 -2.96
N PRO A 28 5.40 25.10 -4.02
CA PRO A 28 5.22 24.39 -5.27
C PRO A 28 6.56 24.06 -5.93
N VAL A 29 6.63 22.85 -6.54
CA VAL A 29 7.78 22.37 -7.32
C VAL A 29 7.31 22.02 -8.72
N CYS A 30 7.98 22.53 -9.75
CA CYS A 30 7.66 22.20 -11.13
C CYS A 30 7.96 20.72 -11.42
N PRO A 31 6.97 19.89 -11.78
CA PRO A 31 7.20 18.47 -12.04
C PRO A 31 7.97 18.20 -13.34
N HIS A 32 8.20 19.23 -14.16
CA HIS A 32 8.90 19.09 -15.45
C HIS A 32 10.40 19.39 -15.36
N CYS A 33 10.82 20.32 -14.49
CA CYS A 33 12.21 20.76 -14.40
C CYS A 33 12.71 20.97 -12.97
N GLN A 34 11.90 20.67 -11.96
CA GLN A 34 12.22 20.77 -10.52
C GLN A 34 12.47 22.22 -10.04
N GLU A 35 12.08 23.23 -10.82
CA GLU A 35 12.17 24.62 -10.45
C GLU A 35 11.26 24.94 -9.25
N THR A 36 11.70 25.77 -8.32
CA THR A 36 10.97 26.14 -7.09
C THR A 36 10.74 27.64 -6.93
N GLU A 37 11.59 28.49 -7.53
CA GLU A 37 11.57 29.95 -7.32
C GLU A 37 10.80 30.68 -8.44
N ARG A 38 11.06 30.31 -9.70
CA ARG A 38 10.49 30.99 -10.88
C ARG A 38 9.13 30.42 -11.25
N LEU A 39 8.22 30.36 -10.28
CA LEU A 39 6.86 29.86 -10.38
C LEU A 39 5.83 30.93 -10.05
N SER A 40 4.69 30.93 -10.73
CA SER A 40 3.56 31.79 -10.38
C SER A 40 2.26 31.00 -10.41
N LYS A 41 1.44 31.17 -9.39
CA LYS A 41 0.05 30.68 -9.38
C LYS A 41 -0.75 31.53 -10.35
N MET A 42 -1.46 30.87 -11.26
CA MET A 42 -2.30 31.57 -12.24
C MET A 42 -3.69 31.80 -11.63
N GLU A 43 -4.12 33.04 -11.63
CA GLU A 43 -5.43 33.44 -11.13
C GLU A 43 -6.28 34.00 -12.26
N GLY A 44 -7.60 33.92 -12.13
CA GLY A 44 -8.57 34.46 -13.09
C GLY A 44 -9.82 33.58 -13.22
N LYS A 45 -10.94 34.18 -13.60
CA LYS A 45 -12.26 33.49 -13.68
C LYS A 45 -12.27 32.30 -14.64
N ALA A 46 -11.43 32.32 -15.70
CA ALA A 46 -11.32 31.23 -16.68
C ALA A 46 -10.17 30.25 -16.37
N THR A 47 -9.37 30.52 -15.32
CA THR A 47 -8.21 29.70 -14.97
C THR A 47 -8.66 28.48 -14.17
N ARG A 48 -8.09 27.30 -14.48
CA ARG A 48 -8.34 26.08 -13.70
C ARG A 48 -7.76 26.22 -12.30
N ILE A 49 -8.47 25.68 -11.32
CA ILE A 49 -8.06 25.67 -9.91
C ILE A 49 -6.66 25.02 -9.78
N GLY A 50 -5.78 25.65 -8.98
CA GLY A 50 -4.45 25.13 -8.69
C GLY A 50 -3.49 25.12 -9.87
N LEU A 51 -3.70 25.95 -10.89
CA LEU A 51 -2.80 26.04 -12.04
C LEU A 51 -1.61 26.96 -11.72
N TYR A 52 -0.41 26.46 -12.02
CA TYR A 52 0.86 27.19 -11.93
C TYR A 52 1.51 27.29 -13.29
N LYS A 53 2.32 28.33 -13.49
CA LYS A 53 3.24 28.48 -14.63
C LYS A 53 4.67 28.49 -14.12
N CYS A 54 5.50 27.67 -14.74
CA CYS A 54 6.95 27.70 -14.56
C CYS A 54 7.56 28.61 -15.61
N TYR A 55 8.32 29.62 -15.18
CA TYR A 55 9.01 30.54 -16.11
C TYR A 55 10.37 30.00 -16.56
N ALA A 56 10.94 28.99 -15.87
CA ALA A 56 12.16 28.34 -16.33
C ALA A 56 11.91 27.44 -17.56
N CYS A 57 10.97 26.49 -17.49
CA CYS A 57 10.65 25.60 -18.60
C CYS A 57 9.42 26.03 -19.43
N ARG A 58 8.76 27.13 -19.07
CA ARG A 58 7.57 27.73 -19.72
C ARG A 58 6.31 26.83 -19.73
N LYS A 59 6.31 25.71 -19.02
CA LYS A 59 5.18 24.78 -18.94
C LYS A 59 4.21 25.17 -17.82
N GLN A 60 2.94 24.83 -18.02
CA GLN A 60 1.91 24.90 -16.97
C GLN A 60 1.79 23.56 -16.27
N PHE A 61 1.47 23.60 -14.97
CA PHE A 61 1.26 22.39 -14.17
C PHE A 61 0.31 22.67 -13.02
N ASN A 62 -0.17 21.63 -12.41
CA ASN A 62 -0.87 21.65 -11.12
C ASN A 62 -0.46 20.41 -10.32
N VAL A 63 -0.96 20.29 -9.10
CA VAL A 63 -0.64 19.19 -8.19
C VAL A 63 -1.02 17.80 -8.70
N LYS A 64 -1.80 17.70 -9.78
CA LYS A 64 -2.11 16.41 -10.42
C LYS A 64 -0.96 15.86 -11.28
N VAL A 65 -0.16 16.74 -11.87
CA VAL A 65 0.91 16.32 -12.80
C VAL A 65 2.01 15.58 -12.04
N GLY A 66 2.39 14.41 -12.53
CA GLY A 66 3.38 13.55 -11.88
C GLY A 66 2.86 12.82 -10.64
N THR A 67 1.55 12.77 -10.43
CA THR A 67 0.93 12.07 -9.30
C THR A 67 -0.11 11.06 -9.78
N ILE A 68 -0.68 10.28 -8.83
CA ILE A 68 -1.79 9.37 -9.14
C ILE A 68 -3.04 10.08 -9.69
N PHE A 69 -3.16 11.39 -9.50
CA PHE A 69 -4.30 12.18 -9.97
C PHE A 69 -4.18 12.58 -11.46
N GLU A 70 -3.03 12.35 -12.07
CA GLU A 70 -2.75 12.79 -13.44
C GLU A 70 -3.79 12.26 -14.44
N SER A 71 -4.23 13.17 -15.33
CA SER A 71 -5.27 12.90 -16.35
C SER A 71 -6.62 12.47 -15.78
N SER A 72 -6.91 12.70 -14.50
CA SER A 72 -8.22 12.43 -13.90
C SER A 72 -9.15 13.61 -14.06
N HIS A 73 -10.39 13.32 -14.50
CA HIS A 73 -11.50 14.28 -14.54
C HIS A 73 -12.32 14.30 -13.24
N VAL A 74 -12.05 13.37 -12.31
CA VAL A 74 -12.71 13.34 -10.99
C VAL A 74 -12.30 14.57 -10.20
N LYS A 75 -13.27 15.19 -9.54
CA LYS A 75 -13.05 16.34 -8.67
C LYS A 75 -12.14 15.98 -7.50
N MET A 76 -11.30 16.92 -7.04
CA MET A 76 -10.29 16.66 -6.01
C MET A 76 -10.92 16.31 -4.66
N HIS A 77 -11.99 16.98 -4.26
CA HIS A 77 -12.69 16.65 -3.02
C HIS A 77 -13.24 15.20 -3.01
N LEU A 78 -13.69 14.66 -4.17
CA LEU A 78 -14.11 13.26 -4.27
C LEU A 78 -12.92 12.29 -4.17
N TRP A 79 -11.74 12.69 -4.66
CA TRP A 79 -10.51 11.93 -4.43
C TRP A 79 -10.17 11.87 -2.94
N LEU A 80 -10.25 12.99 -2.22
CA LEU A 80 -9.98 13.05 -0.78
C LEU A 80 -10.99 12.22 0.02
N GLN A 81 -12.27 12.28 -0.32
CA GLN A 81 -13.29 11.39 0.27
C GLN A 81 -12.95 9.91 0.03
N ALA A 82 -12.52 9.53 -1.19
CA ALA A 82 -12.11 8.16 -1.48
C ALA A 82 -10.89 7.73 -0.64
N PHE A 83 -9.87 8.59 -0.51
CA PHE A 83 -8.72 8.35 0.36
C PHE A 83 -9.15 8.11 1.79
N TYR A 84 -9.95 9.01 2.34
CA TYR A 84 -10.44 8.91 3.72
C TYR A 84 -11.20 7.62 3.96
N LEU A 85 -12.15 7.27 3.08
CA LEU A 85 -12.92 6.03 3.19
C LEU A 85 -12.05 4.77 3.10
N MET A 86 -11.03 4.76 2.23
CA MET A 86 -10.10 3.64 2.11
C MET A 86 -9.14 3.54 3.29
N CYS A 87 -8.64 4.66 3.80
CA CYS A 87 -7.72 4.71 4.92
C CYS A 87 -8.41 4.36 6.25
N GLY A 88 -9.62 4.86 6.51
CA GLY A 88 -10.38 4.62 7.74
C GLY A 88 -11.00 3.22 7.84
N SER A 89 -11.10 2.47 6.73
CA SER A 89 -11.76 1.15 6.74
C SER A 89 -10.79 0.03 7.09
N LYS A 90 -10.85 -0.52 8.31
CA LYS A 90 -9.96 -1.61 8.78
C LYS A 90 -9.87 -2.81 7.84
N LYS A 91 -10.98 -3.20 7.21
CA LYS A 91 -11.07 -4.35 6.28
C LYS A 91 -11.09 -3.92 4.81
N GLY A 92 -11.00 -2.61 4.54
CA GLY A 92 -11.12 -2.04 3.19
C GLY A 92 -12.55 -1.68 2.81
N ILE A 93 -12.70 -1.10 1.62
CA ILE A 93 -13.98 -0.71 1.04
C ILE A 93 -14.05 -1.18 -0.42
N SER A 94 -15.16 -1.77 -0.83
CA SER A 94 -15.34 -2.28 -2.19
C SER A 94 -15.53 -1.13 -3.19
N SER A 95 -15.13 -1.35 -4.45
CA SER A 95 -15.38 -0.37 -5.53
C SER A 95 -16.87 -0.11 -5.76
N ASN A 96 -17.73 -1.10 -5.50
CA ASN A 96 -19.18 -0.92 -5.54
C ASN A 96 -19.69 0.04 -4.45
N GLN A 97 -19.13 -0.06 -3.25
CA GLN A 97 -19.48 0.86 -2.16
C GLN A 97 -18.95 2.26 -2.44
N LEU A 98 -17.69 2.41 -2.88
CA LEU A 98 -17.13 3.71 -3.31
C LEU A 98 -17.98 4.35 -4.43
N HIS A 99 -18.39 3.58 -5.43
CA HIS A 99 -19.26 4.02 -6.51
C HIS A 99 -20.54 4.67 -5.97
N ARG A 100 -21.26 3.96 -5.09
CA ARG A 100 -22.52 4.46 -4.52
C ARG A 100 -22.33 5.65 -3.59
N THR A 101 -21.26 5.63 -2.79
CA THR A 101 -20.99 6.69 -1.80
C THR A 101 -20.55 7.99 -2.46
N LEU A 102 -19.74 7.92 -3.53
CA LEU A 102 -19.16 9.09 -4.18
C LEU A 102 -19.96 9.58 -5.40
N GLY A 103 -20.97 8.84 -5.85
CA GLY A 103 -21.76 9.18 -7.04
C GLY A 103 -20.97 9.11 -8.36
N VAL A 104 -19.84 8.39 -8.39
CA VAL A 104 -19.03 8.18 -9.60
C VAL A 104 -19.38 6.84 -10.26
N THR A 105 -19.02 6.61 -11.53
CA THR A 105 -19.25 5.30 -12.15
C THR A 105 -18.46 4.18 -11.47
N LEU A 106 -18.94 2.93 -11.52
CA LEU A 106 -18.21 1.79 -10.95
C LEU A 106 -16.80 1.64 -11.53
N LYS A 107 -16.63 1.86 -12.85
CA LYS A 107 -15.33 1.87 -13.52
C LYS A 107 -14.40 2.94 -12.95
N THR A 108 -14.93 4.14 -12.70
CA THR A 108 -14.20 5.24 -12.07
C THR A 108 -13.79 4.90 -10.64
N ALA A 109 -14.71 4.40 -9.82
CA ALA A 109 -14.44 4.00 -8.44
C ALA A 109 -13.38 2.89 -8.36
N TRP A 110 -13.47 1.89 -9.25
CA TRP A 110 -12.46 0.82 -9.35
C TRP A 110 -11.08 1.39 -9.69
N PHE A 111 -11.01 2.31 -10.66
CA PHE A 111 -9.75 2.91 -11.07
C PHE A 111 -9.17 3.84 -10.00
N MET A 112 -10.01 4.62 -9.33
CA MET A 112 -9.61 5.43 -8.17
C MET A 112 -9.03 4.54 -7.06
N SER A 113 -9.72 3.46 -6.70
CA SER A 113 -9.25 2.55 -5.65
C SER A 113 -7.88 1.93 -5.96
N HIS A 114 -7.62 1.58 -7.24
CA HIS A 114 -6.31 1.06 -7.64
C HIS A 114 -5.20 2.12 -7.65
N ARG A 115 -5.51 3.36 -7.99
CA ARG A 115 -4.56 4.47 -7.90
C ARG A 115 -4.23 4.81 -6.44
N ILE A 116 -5.23 4.78 -5.55
CA ILE A 116 -5.03 5.00 -4.11
C ILE A 116 -4.17 3.87 -3.52
N ARG A 117 -4.42 2.60 -3.87
CA ARG A 117 -3.54 1.49 -3.48
C ARG A 117 -2.11 1.70 -3.95
N HIS A 118 -1.94 2.21 -5.16
CA HIS A 118 -0.60 2.52 -5.67
C HIS A 118 0.07 3.66 -4.89
N ALA A 119 -0.68 4.64 -4.37
CA ALA A 119 -0.15 5.64 -3.45
C ALA A 119 0.30 5.03 -2.11
N MET A 120 -0.40 4.00 -1.64
CA MET A 120 -0.10 3.29 -0.39
C MET A 120 1.09 2.32 -0.49
N THR A 121 1.57 1.98 -1.69
CA THR A 121 2.77 1.15 -1.86
C THR A 121 3.97 1.88 -1.25
N ALA A 122 4.65 1.25 -0.31
CA ALA A 122 5.89 1.79 0.23
C ALA A 122 6.92 1.95 -0.89
N GLY A 123 7.66 3.06 -0.87
CA GLY A 123 8.83 3.23 -1.73
C GLY A 123 9.90 2.22 -1.29
N SER A 124 9.94 1.07 -1.93
CA SER A 124 10.69 -0.11 -1.46
C SER A 124 12.22 -0.01 -1.57
N LEU A 125 12.76 1.01 -2.24
CA LEU A 125 14.18 1.04 -2.60
C LEU A 125 15.11 1.66 -1.55
N ALA A 126 14.60 2.18 -0.44
CA ALA A 126 15.44 2.86 0.58
C ALA A 126 15.02 2.62 2.04
N ALA A 127 14.08 1.72 2.32
CA ALA A 127 13.76 1.41 3.70
C ALA A 127 14.86 0.52 4.31
N PRO A 128 15.42 0.88 5.49
CA PRO A 128 16.47 0.07 6.13
C PRO A 128 15.96 -1.36 6.39
N PRO A 129 16.85 -2.36 6.44
CA PRO A 129 16.47 -3.74 6.78
C PRO A 129 15.71 -3.79 8.11
N LEU A 130 14.73 -4.70 8.21
CA LEU A 130 14.00 -4.96 9.46
C LEU A 130 14.92 -5.62 10.48
N GLY A 131 14.75 -5.32 11.75
CA GLY A 131 15.54 -5.91 12.84
C GLY A 131 16.97 -5.38 12.94
N GLY A 132 17.27 -4.24 12.29
CA GLY A 132 18.55 -3.56 12.39
C GLY A 132 18.70 -2.69 13.63
N GLU A 133 19.80 -1.92 13.70
CA GLU A 133 20.13 -1.03 14.82
C GLU A 133 18.97 -0.04 15.12
N GLY A 134 18.69 0.18 16.39
CA GLY A 134 17.63 1.07 16.86
C GLY A 134 16.22 0.48 16.81
N THR A 135 16.07 -0.81 16.51
CA THR A 135 14.80 -1.52 16.44
C THR A 135 14.68 -2.60 17.55
N SER A 136 13.59 -3.36 17.54
CA SER A 136 13.43 -4.49 18.49
C SER A 136 14.43 -5.63 18.24
N GLY A 137 15.03 -5.66 17.07
CA GLY A 137 15.88 -6.75 16.62
C GLY A 137 15.14 -8.05 16.31
N ILE A 138 13.83 -8.13 16.50
CA ILE A 138 13.03 -9.36 16.32
C ILE A 138 12.13 -9.21 15.12
N VAL A 139 12.26 -10.13 14.14
CA VAL A 139 11.46 -10.16 12.92
C VAL A 139 10.71 -11.49 12.83
N GLU A 140 9.39 -11.40 12.76
CA GLU A 140 8.54 -12.57 12.46
C GLU A 140 8.43 -12.73 10.95
N ALA A 141 8.56 -13.95 10.43
CA ALA A 141 8.37 -14.32 9.04
C ALA A 141 7.35 -15.45 8.92
N ASP A 142 6.37 -15.27 8.06
CA ASP A 142 5.32 -16.27 7.82
C ASP A 142 4.71 -16.05 6.44
N GLU A 143 4.01 -17.05 5.90
CA GLU A 143 3.26 -16.92 4.66
C GLU A 143 1.81 -17.32 4.80
N THR A 144 1.02 -16.79 3.89
CA THR A 144 -0.39 -17.13 3.78
C THR A 144 -0.80 -17.38 2.34
N PHE A 145 -1.87 -18.14 2.18
CA PHE A 145 -2.38 -18.56 0.88
C PHE A 145 -3.78 -18.02 0.64
N ILE A 146 -3.98 -17.35 -0.50
CA ILE A 146 -5.25 -16.67 -0.81
C ILE A 146 -5.67 -16.88 -2.26
N GLY A 147 -6.98 -16.88 -2.49
CA GLY A 147 -7.57 -17.04 -3.82
C GLY A 147 -7.21 -18.38 -4.47
N ASN A 148 -7.50 -18.51 -5.75
CA ASN A 148 -7.14 -19.69 -6.53
C ASN A 148 -6.49 -19.24 -7.84
N LYS A 149 -5.40 -19.88 -8.22
CA LYS A 149 -4.74 -19.71 -9.52
C LYS A 149 -5.64 -20.22 -10.64
N LYS A 150 -5.77 -19.42 -11.70
CA LYS A 150 -6.60 -19.79 -12.85
C LYS A 150 -6.02 -21.03 -13.55
N GLY A 151 -6.87 -22.01 -13.82
CA GLY A 151 -6.47 -23.24 -14.53
C GLY A 151 -5.68 -24.24 -13.70
N VAL A 152 -5.45 -24.00 -12.41
CA VAL A 152 -4.76 -24.94 -11.53
C VAL A 152 -5.80 -25.73 -10.72
N PRO A 153 -5.84 -27.09 -10.83
CA PRO A 153 -6.75 -27.91 -10.06
C PRO A 153 -6.56 -27.76 -8.56
N LYS A 154 -7.65 -27.78 -7.80
CA LYS A 154 -7.60 -27.80 -6.33
C LYS A 154 -7.01 -29.12 -5.85
N LYS A 155 -5.95 -29.04 -5.06
CA LYS A 155 -5.30 -30.19 -4.39
C LYS A 155 -5.30 -29.96 -2.87
N ARG A 156 -4.94 -30.98 -2.09
CA ARG A 156 -4.84 -30.87 -0.61
C ARG A 156 -3.86 -29.78 -0.17
N ALA A 157 -2.68 -29.71 -0.80
CA ALA A 157 -1.72 -28.64 -0.55
C ALA A 157 -2.12 -27.34 -1.26
N TYR A 158 -1.54 -26.21 -0.82
CA TYR A 158 -1.89 -24.86 -1.27
C TYR A 158 -1.35 -24.47 -2.66
N HIS A 159 -0.83 -25.41 -3.47
CA HIS A 159 -0.24 -25.13 -4.79
C HIS A 159 -1.16 -24.39 -5.77
N HIS A 160 -2.47 -24.54 -5.61
CA HIS A 160 -3.48 -23.86 -6.41
C HIS A 160 -3.80 -22.45 -5.92
N LYS A 161 -3.15 -21.97 -4.85
CA LYS A 161 -3.39 -20.65 -4.28
C LYS A 161 -2.21 -19.71 -4.52
N HIS A 162 -2.47 -18.42 -4.42
CA HIS A 162 -1.42 -17.39 -4.45
C HIS A 162 -0.78 -17.31 -3.07
N ALA A 163 0.55 -17.32 -3.02
CA ALA A 163 1.32 -17.21 -1.81
C ALA A 163 1.65 -15.74 -1.52
N VAL A 164 1.40 -15.30 -0.30
CA VAL A 164 1.80 -13.99 0.22
C VAL A 164 2.70 -14.23 1.41
N MET A 165 3.94 -13.80 1.32
CA MET A 165 4.90 -13.79 2.41
C MET A 165 4.91 -12.44 3.09
N SER A 166 5.01 -12.42 4.40
CA SER A 166 5.10 -11.20 5.19
C SER A 166 6.23 -11.27 6.20
N LEU A 167 6.90 -10.14 6.38
CA LEU A 167 7.91 -9.92 7.40
C LEU A 167 7.42 -8.80 8.30
N ILE A 168 7.40 -8.99 9.60
CA ILE A 168 7.03 -7.96 10.56
C ILE A 168 8.08 -7.82 11.64
N GLU A 169 8.53 -6.63 11.85
CA GLU A 169 9.33 -6.30 13.01
C GLU A 169 8.40 -6.10 14.22
N ARG A 170 8.70 -6.69 15.36
CA ARG A 170 7.89 -6.53 16.57
C ARG A 170 7.85 -5.07 17.02
N GLY A 171 6.64 -4.53 17.14
CA GLY A 171 6.42 -3.10 17.38
C GLY A 171 6.68 -2.19 16.17
N GLY A 172 7.28 -2.71 15.11
CA GLY A 172 7.69 -2.03 13.90
C GLY A 172 6.75 -2.20 12.70
N ASP A 173 7.37 -2.13 11.51
CA ASP A 173 6.69 -2.19 10.24
C ASP A 173 6.50 -3.62 9.73
N ILE A 174 5.45 -3.82 8.94
CA ILE A 174 5.25 -5.00 8.13
C ILE A 174 5.64 -4.73 6.68
N ARG A 175 6.27 -5.70 6.04
CA ARG A 175 6.52 -5.76 4.59
C ARG A 175 5.89 -7.03 4.02
N ASN A 176 5.24 -6.90 2.88
CA ASN A 176 4.47 -8.00 2.30
C ASN A 176 4.89 -8.21 0.85
N PHE A 177 4.94 -9.47 0.45
CA PHE A 177 5.41 -9.89 -0.86
C PHE A 177 4.48 -10.92 -1.46
N HIS A 178 4.02 -10.69 -2.70
CA HIS A 178 3.37 -11.73 -3.48
C HIS A 178 4.48 -12.56 -4.13
N ILE A 179 4.67 -13.79 -3.69
CA ILE A 179 5.68 -14.73 -4.19
C ILE A 179 5.04 -15.80 -5.09
N GLU A 180 5.80 -16.30 -6.05
CA GLU A 180 5.29 -17.30 -6.99
C GLU A 180 4.94 -18.61 -6.26
N LYS A 181 5.84 -19.04 -5.38
CA LYS A 181 5.70 -20.26 -4.56
C LYS A 181 6.37 -20.05 -3.20
N ALA A 182 5.79 -20.63 -2.14
CA ALA A 182 6.45 -20.79 -0.86
C ALA A 182 7.43 -21.97 -0.96
N ASN A 183 8.70 -21.67 -1.21
CA ASN A 183 9.80 -22.62 -1.23
C ASN A 183 11.06 -21.94 -0.69
N THR A 184 12.09 -22.72 -0.33
CA THR A 184 13.32 -22.20 0.27
C THR A 184 13.97 -21.08 -0.54
N ALA A 185 14.00 -21.17 -1.88
CA ALA A 185 14.66 -20.18 -2.71
C ALA A 185 13.94 -18.82 -2.63
N ASN A 186 12.63 -18.78 -2.88
CA ASN A 186 11.85 -17.54 -2.87
C ASN A 186 11.74 -16.92 -1.47
N VAL A 187 11.60 -17.77 -0.44
CA VAL A 187 11.49 -17.31 0.96
C VAL A 187 12.82 -16.70 1.42
N MET A 188 13.93 -17.38 1.19
CA MET A 188 15.25 -16.87 1.58
C MET A 188 15.66 -15.62 0.80
N GLU A 189 15.30 -15.51 -0.48
CA GLU A 189 15.51 -14.29 -1.27
C GLU A 189 14.83 -13.09 -0.63
N VAL A 190 13.55 -13.24 -0.23
CA VAL A 190 12.78 -12.17 0.43
C VAL A 190 13.39 -11.82 1.78
N ILE A 191 13.73 -12.81 2.61
CA ILE A 191 14.30 -12.56 3.94
C ILE A 191 15.64 -11.82 3.81
N ARG A 192 16.58 -12.33 3.01
CA ARG A 192 17.91 -11.72 2.80
C ARG A 192 17.84 -10.27 2.30
N ALA A 193 16.87 -9.99 1.42
CA ALA A 193 16.72 -8.64 0.86
C ALA A 193 16.10 -7.63 1.84
N ASN A 194 15.48 -8.08 2.94
CA ASN A 194 14.65 -7.22 3.78
C ASN A 194 14.97 -7.26 5.27
N VAL A 195 15.73 -8.22 5.74
CA VAL A 195 16.03 -8.44 7.17
C VAL A 195 17.52 -8.23 7.41
N SER A 196 17.87 -7.55 8.52
CA SER A 196 19.26 -7.39 8.93
C SER A 196 19.87 -8.76 9.33
N PRO A 197 21.13 -9.05 8.98
CA PRO A 197 21.81 -10.23 9.49
C PRO A 197 21.86 -10.32 11.01
N ASP A 198 21.83 -9.17 11.70
CA ASP A 198 21.85 -9.08 13.17
C ASP A 198 20.49 -9.33 13.81
N ALA A 199 19.45 -9.58 13.01
CA ALA A 199 18.10 -9.82 13.50
C ALA A 199 17.92 -11.24 14.06
N ARG A 200 17.05 -11.34 15.06
CA ARG A 200 16.46 -12.61 15.53
C ARG A 200 15.22 -12.90 14.69
N VAL A 201 15.25 -13.94 13.88
CA VAL A 201 14.13 -14.29 12.99
C VAL A 201 13.26 -15.36 13.63
N MET A 202 11.96 -15.12 13.73
CA MET A 202 10.97 -16.04 14.28
C MET A 202 10.07 -16.56 13.16
N THR A 203 9.91 -17.88 13.07
CA THR A 203 9.12 -18.56 12.01
C THR A 203 8.26 -19.68 12.60
N ASP A 204 7.39 -20.27 11.76
CA ASP A 204 6.81 -21.58 12.03
C ASP A 204 7.79 -22.72 11.70
N GLU A 205 7.31 -23.97 11.80
CA GLU A 205 8.09 -25.20 11.54
C GLU A 205 8.25 -25.55 10.07
N ALA A 206 7.88 -24.71 9.12
CA ALA A 206 7.92 -25.05 7.71
C ALA A 206 9.36 -25.27 7.19
N ASN A 207 9.58 -26.36 6.47
CA ASN A 207 10.90 -26.83 6.03
C ASN A 207 11.70 -25.81 5.19
N TYR A 208 11.05 -24.85 4.55
CA TYR A 208 11.75 -23.83 3.77
C TYR A 208 12.43 -22.76 4.63
N TYR A 209 12.19 -22.72 5.95
CA TYR A 209 12.91 -21.88 6.90
C TYR A 209 14.18 -22.51 7.49
N ASN A 210 14.48 -23.78 7.18
CA ASN A 210 15.64 -24.51 7.75
C ASN A 210 17.00 -23.84 7.51
N LYS A 211 17.11 -22.94 6.51
CA LYS A 211 18.36 -22.21 6.23
C LYS A 211 18.50 -20.90 6.98
N VAL A 212 17.46 -20.42 7.65
CA VAL A 212 17.46 -19.13 8.35
C VAL A 212 18.51 -19.14 9.47
N GLY A 213 18.57 -20.19 10.27
CA GLY A 213 19.45 -20.27 11.44
C GLY A 213 20.97 -20.17 11.17
N GLY A 214 21.40 -20.33 9.92
CA GLY A 214 22.80 -20.17 9.54
C GLY A 214 23.17 -18.79 9.00
N GLU A 215 22.20 -17.89 8.82
CA GLU A 215 22.39 -16.61 8.12
C GLU A 215 22.03 -15.37 8.97
N PHE A 216 21.38 -15.56 10.11
CA PHE A 216 20.92 -14.48 11.00
C PHE A 216 21.39 -14.74 12.43
N ALA A 217 21.36 -13.72 13.28
CA ALA A 217 21.88 -13.81 14.64
C ALA A 217 21.23 -14.93 15.47
N GLU A 218 19.92 -15.14 15.29
CA GLU A 218 19.15 -16.22 15.94
C GLU A 218 17.96 -16.63 15.09
N HIS A 219 17.57 -17.89 15.14
CA HIS A 219 16.35 -18.41 14.55
C HIS A 219 15.51 -19.13 15.60
N GLY A 220 14.38 -18.54 15.98
CA GLY A 220 13.37 -19.15 16.83
C GLY A 220 12.25 -19.76 16.00
N THR A 221 11.87 -21.01 16.31
CA THR A 221 10.82 -21.73 15.59
C THR A 221 9.72 -22.16 16.53
N VAL A 222 8.46 -22.00 16.13
CA VAL A 222 7.30 -22.55 16.86
C VAL A 222 6.69 -23.71 16.09
N ASN A 223 6.25 -24.72 16.80
CA ASN A 223 5.66 -25.93 16.21
C ASN A 223 4.14 -25.95 16.41
N HIS A 224 3.41 -25.40 15.44
CA HIS A 224 1.95 -25.38 15.45
C HIS A 224 1.34 -26.77 15.34
N ALA A 225 2.00 -27.72 14.66
CA ALA A 225 1.53 -29.09 14.55
C ALA A 225 1.54 -29.82 15.90
N ALA A 226 2.44 -29.45 16.81
CA ALA A 226 2.48 -29.93 18.19
C ALA A 226 1.58 -29.14 19.15
N GLY A 227 0.80 -28.16 18.65
CA GLY A 227 -0.04 -27.28 19.49
C GLY A 227 0.75 -26.21 20.25
N GLN A 228 2.02 -26.00 19.90
CA GLN A 228 2.87 -24.98 20.50
C GLN A 228 2.72 -23.68 19.71
N TYR A 229 2.16 -22.64 20.32
CA TYR A 229 1.96 -21.32 19.71
C TYR A 229 2.99 -20.31 20.19
N VAL A 230 3.67 -20.58 21.28
CA VAL A 230 4.71 -19.74 21.89
C VAL A 230 5.76 -20.64 22.52
N ASP A 231 7.03 -20.34 22.27
CA ASP A 231 8.18 -20.96 22.96
C ASP A 231 9.14 -19.85 23.39
N GLY A 232 9.05 -19.43 24.65
CA GLY A 232 9.74 -18.23 25.11
C GLY A 232 9.37 -17.00 24.29
N ASP A 233 10.34 -16.42 23.60
CA ASP A 233 10.14 -15.31 22.66
C ASP A 233 9.73 -15.76 21.24
N ALA A 234 9.86 -17.05 20.92
CA ALA A 234 9.49 -17.53 19.58
C ALA A 234 7.97 -17.59 19.44
N HIS A 235 7.43 -16.79 18.54
CA HIS A 235 6.04 -16.80 18.09
C HIS A 235 5.88 -15.99 16.81
N VAL A 236 4.78 -16.20 16.07
CA VAL A 236 4.40 -15.45 14.86
C VAL A 236 3.03 -14.78 15.00
N ASN A 237 2.62 -14.50 16.23
CA ASN A 237 1.28 -14.00 16.58
C ASN A 237 0.95 -12.66 15.91
N SER A 238 1.96 -11.81 15.66
CA SER A 238 1.75 -10.52 14.99
C SER A 238 1.33 -10.72 13.55
N LEU A 239 1.96 -11.66 12.84
CA LEU A 239 1.61 -12.03 11.47
C LEU A 239 0.27 -12.76 11.38
N GLU A 240 -0.02 -13.68 12.31
CA GLU A 240 -1.32 -14.35 12.37
C GLU A 240 -2.48 -13.35 12.51
N ASN A 241 -2.33 -12.35 13.39
CA ASN A 241 -3.30 -11.27 13.54
C ASN A 241 -3.45 -10.46 12.24
N PHE A 242 -2.35 -10.07 11.61
CA PHE A 242 -2.37 -9.39 10.32
C PHE A 242 -3.10 -10.22 9.26
N TYR A 243 -2.76 -11.49 9.09
CA TYR A 243 -3.40 -12.37 8.12
C TYR A 243 -4.88 -12.61 8.39
N SER A 244 -5.28 -12.64 9.66
CA SER A 244 -6.69 -12.73 10.03
C SER A 244 -7.49 -11.53 9.50
N VAL A 245 -6.95 -10.30 9.62
CA VAL A 245 -7.58 -9.08 9.08
C VAL A 245 -7.56 -9.10 7.55
N PHE A 246 -6.41 -9.41 6.95
CA PHE A 246 -6.22 -9.50 5.50
C PHE A 246 -7.20 -10.50 4.85
N LYS A 247 -7.23 -11.74 5.34
CA LYS A 247 -8.14 -12.78 4.81
C LYS A 247 -9.61 -12.40 4.94
N ARG A 248 -10.01 -11.79 6.08
CA ARG A 248 -11.39 -11.30 6.27
C ARG A 248 -11.75 -10.18 5.29
N GLY A 249 -10.84 -9.25 5.02
CA GLY A 249 -11.07 -8.20 4.02
C GLY A 249 -11.14 -8.74 2.61
N MET A 250 -10.20 -9.64 2.24
CA MET A 250 -10.19 -10.24 0.89
C MET A 250 -11.43 -11.10 0.61
N LYS A 251 -11.91 -11.86 1.60
CA LYS A 251 -13.11 -12.71 1.44
C LYS A 251 -14.41 -11.93 1.54
N GLY A 252 -14.51 -10.99 2.50
CA GLY A 252 -15.76 -10.31 2.84
C GLY A 252 -16.01 -9.02 2.05
N VAL A 253 -14.96 -8.30 1.68
CA VAL A 253 -15.08 -6.97 1.04
C VAL A 253 -14.72 -7.03 -0.45
N TYR A 254 -13.54 -7.55 -0.77
CA TYR A 254 -13.03 -7.54 -2.14
C TYR A 254 -13.49 -8.73 -2.97
N GLN A 255 -13.73 -9.88 -2.35
CA GLN A 255 -14.24 -11.15 -2.90
C GLN A 255 -13.41 -11.70 -4.06
N HIS A 256 -13.18 -10.92 -5.12
CA HIS A 256 -12.41 -11.29 -6.30
C HIS A 256 -11.24 -10.35 -6.52
N CYS A 257 -10.04 -10.93 -6.57
CA CYS A 257 -8.82 -10.24 -6.93
C CYS A 257 -8.06 -11.10 -7.95
N SER A 258 -7.73 -10.53 -9.11
CA SER A 258 -6.84 -11.22 -10.03
C SER A 258 -5.40 -11.18 -9.53
N GLU A 259 -4.63 -12.22 -9.84
CA GLU A 259 -3.23 -12.37 -9.46
C GLU A 259 -2.40 -11.12 -9.74
N ARG A 260 -2.52 -10.57 -10.95
CA ARG A 260 -1.81 -9.34 -11.38
C ARG A 260 -2.06 -8.10 -10.50
N HIS A 261 -3.10 -8.11 -9.68
CA HIS A 261 -3.47 -7.00 -8.79
C HIS A 261 -3.28 -7.32 -7.32
N LEU A 262 -2.97 -8.56 -6.97
CA LEU A 262 -2.89 -9.02 -5.58
C LEU A 262 -1.91 -8.19 -4.76
N HIS A 263 -0.72 -7.89 -5.31
CA HIS A 263 0.28 -7.05 -4.65
C HIS A 263 -0.29 -5.72 -4.14
N ARG A 264 -1.17 -5.05 -4.92
CA ARG A 264 -1.78 -3.76 -4.50
C ARG A 264 -2.71 -3.89 -3.30
N TYR A 265 -3.42 -5.01 -3.19
CA TYR A 265 -4.26 -5.26 -2.02
C TYR A 265 -3.40 -5.60 -0.80
N VAL A 266 -2.36 -6.36 -1.00
CA VAL A 266 -1.39 -6.68 0.06
C VAL A 266 -0.72 -5.41 0.57
N ASP A 267 -0.29 -4.50 -0.32
CA ASP A 267 0.26 -3.18 0.02
C ASP A 267 -0.74 -2.32 0.82
N GLU A 268 -2.01 -2.30 0.42
CA GLU A 268 -3.08 -1.58 1.13
C GLU A 268 -3.23 -2.05 2.58
N PHE A 269 -3.22 -3.38 2.81
CA PHE A 269 -3.31 -3.92 4.17
C PHE A 269 -2.04 -3.66 4.97
N GLY A 270 -0.86 -3.78 4.35
CA GLY A 270 0.42 -3.42 4.96
C GLY A 270 0.47 -1.96 5.36
N PHE A 271 0.08 -1.05 4.46
CA PHE A 271 0.01 0.38 4.74
C PHE A 271 -0.89 0.69 5.95
N ARG A 272 -2.10 0.11 6.02
CA ARG A 272 -2.99 0.30 7.18
C ARG A 272 -2.44 -0.29 8.46
N HIS A 273 -1.71 -1.39 8.38
CA HIS A 273 -1.04 -1.98 9.54
C HIS A 273 0.06 -1.06 10.07
N ASN A 274 0.91 -0.55 9.20
CA ASN A 274 2.02 0.34 9.54
C ASN A 274 1.54 1.70 10.09
N ASN A 275 0.35 2.14 9.65
CA ASN A 275 -0.28 3.38 10.07
C ASN A 275 -1.52 3.13 10.97
N ARG A 276 -1.44 2.19 11.92
CA ARG A 276 -2.57 1.87 12.82
C ARG A 276 -2.61 2.74 14.07
N ILE A 277 -3.79 2.86 14.69
CA ILE A 277 -4.00 3.61 15.93
C ILE A 277 -3.05 3.14 17.05
N GLY A 278 -2.77 1.84 17.16
CA GLY A 278 -1.81 1.31 18.13
C GLY A 278 -0.37 1.81 17.97
N ARG A 279 -0.07 2.55 16.87
CA ARG A 279 1.19 3.26 16.63
C ARG A 279 1.00 4.79 16.69
N GLY A 280 -0.08 5.28 17.27
CA GLY A 280 -0.38 6.69 17.41
C GLY A 280 -0.87 7.37 16.11
N VAL A 281 -1.21 6.61 15.04
CA VAL A 281 -1.65 7.16 13.75
C VAL A 281 -3.17 7.01 13.62
N ASP A 282 -3.88 8.12 13.70
CA ASP A 282 -5.33 8.15 13.50
C ASP A 282 -5.72 8.11 11.99
N ASP A 283 -7.03 8.13 11.70
CA ASP A 283 -7.52 8.02 10.32
C ASP A 283 -7.18 9.25 9.46
N SER A 284 -7.08 10.44 10.08
CA SER A 284 -6.67 11.68 9.38
C SER A 284 -5.20 11.62 9.01
N GLN A 285 -4.33 11.33 9.97
CA GLN A 285 -2.90 11.17 9.73
C GLN A 285 -2.60 10.04 8.74
N ARG A 286 -3.36 8.94 8.79
CA ARG A 286 -3.25 7.86 7.81
C ARG A 286 -3.61 8.32 6.41
N THR A 287 -4.63 9.16 6.28
CA THR A 287 -5.01 9.76 5.00
C THR A 287 -3.93 10.72 4.49
N GLU A 288 -3.36 11.56 5.34
CA GLU A 288 -2.23 12.44 5.00
C GLU A 288 -1.01 11.65 4.54
N ASN A 289 -0.65 10.57 5.26
CA ASN A 289 0.46 9.69 4.87
C ASN A 289 0.23 9.05 3.50
N ALA A 290 -1.01 8.63 3.19
CA ALA A 290 -1.36 8.12 1.87
C ALA A 290 -1.28 9.20 0.78
N ILE A 291 -1.65 10.45 1.08
CA ILE A 291 -1.53 11.58 0.14
C ILE A 291 -0.07 11.94 -0.12
N ARG A 292 0.80 11.92 0.87
CA ARG A 292 2.25 12.11 0.64
C ARG A 292 2.83 11.07 -0.30
N GLY A 293 2.26 9.88 -0.31
CA GLY A 293 2.65 8.79 -1.20
C GLY A 293 2.19 8.91 -2.67
N VAL A 294 1.53 9.99 -3.09
CA VAL A 294 1.01 10.13 -4.47
C VAL A 294 2.08 10.58 -5.47
N VAL A 295 3.15 11.22 -4.98
CA VAL A 295 4.18 11.86 -5.82
C VAL A 295 5.01 10.80 -6.56
N GLY A 296 5.33 11.07 -7.84
CA GLY A 296 6.12 10.18 -8.68
C GLY A 296 5.40 8.90 -9.11
N LYS A 297 4.15 8.73 -8.71
CA LYS A 297 3.37 7.54 -9.02
C LYS A 297 2.29 7.84 -10.05
N ARG A 298 2.29 7.07 -11.14
CA ARG A 298 1.28 7.16 -12.19
C ARG A 298 0.76 5.77 -12.55
N LEU A 299 -0.54 5.61 -12.54
CA LEU A 299 -1.19 4.39 -12.99
C LEU A 299 -2.12 4.70 -14.17
N SER A 300 -1.78 4.17 -15.35
CA SER A 300 -2.58 4.29 -16.57
C SER A 300 -3.50 3.09 -16.72
N TYR A 301 -4.74 3.33 -17.15
CA TYR A 301 -5.62 2.27 -17.58
C TYR A 301 -5.28 1.91 -19.03
N ARG A 302 -4.67 0.75 -19.25
CA ARG A 302 -4.51 0.17 -20.59
C ARG A 302 -5.61 -0.87 -20.76
N THR A 303 -6.51 -0.67 -21.72
CA THR A 303 -7.36 -1.75 -22.22
C THR A 303 -6.48 -2.78 -22.90
N THR A 304 -6.55 -4.03 -22.46
CA THR A 304 -5.76 -5.14 -23.01
C THR A 304 -6.26 -5.60 -24.41
N ASP A 305 -7.29 -4.99 -24.95
CA ASP A 305 -8.00 -5.43 -26.15
C ASP A 305 -7.74 -4.58 -27.40
N ARG A 306 -6.54 -4.03 -27.55
CA ARG A 306 -6.01 -3.76 -28.89
C ARG A 306 -5.05 -4.88 -29.24
N LYS A 307 -5.56 -6.07 -29.58
CA LYS A 307 -4.93 -6.94 -30.56
C LYS A 307 -4.79 -6.11 -31.83
N GLY A 308 -3.58 -5.96 -32.32
CA GLY A 308 -3.29 -5.14 -33.46
C GLY A 308 -4.18 -5.51 -34.65
N ALA A 309 -4.73 -4.50 -35.27
CA ALA A 309 -4.94 -4.53 -36.70
C ALA A 309 -3.53 -4.43 -37.33
N ALA A 310 -3.14 -5.52 -37.97
CA ALA A 310 -2.06 -5.55 -38.90
C ALA A 310 -2.38 -4.65 -40.11
#